data_8615320bc85b850f4c5b989ecb65df5a
#
_entry.id   8615320bc85b850f4c5b989ecb65df5a
#
_cell.length_a   1.000
_cell.length_b   1.000
_cell.length_c   1.000
_cell.angle_alpha   90.00
_cell.angle_beta   90.00
_cell.angle_gamma   90.00
#
_symmetry.space_group_name_H-M   'P 1'
#
loop_
_entity.id
_entity.type
_entity.pdbx_description
1 polymer ?
#
loop_
_entity_poly.entity_id
_entity_poly.type
_entity_poly.pdbx_seq_one_letter_code
_entity_poly.pdbx_strand_id
1 'polypeptide(L)'
;MDVWRRLLLATVCGVAVASIYAAQTVLVPMGDSLGVSAAHAGWIVSAGQFGYLAGLVLLVPLGDVVADRRRLIVVHLVVTAAGLVLTAATSTAWTAFAGLVLAGMFAVVVQTTVAYAASASPPAERGRTIGVVTSGVVVGILGARVVTGALAQVSGWRSVYALLGGLALALAALVLRVLPPEEGSRRPAGYRQAVASLAELFGQRLFLTRGLIAFFLFASFGTLWSGLSLPLADAPWHLSDSGIGLFGIAGLAGALGAARAGQWADAGRAVPISGLALVLLIASWAATAQLPRSLWLLTVGIVVLDFAVQVVHVSNQHLLTTAHPERPSSVIGGYMVFYSLGSALGAAATTSVFTSHGWAGSSILGAGFATCALIVWATGRRRRSKTADVRSQAAQAHREEGERQGTGADQACQVAATCEIS
;
A
#
# COMPACT_ATOMS: atom_id res chain seq x y z
N MET A 1 25.17 -6.19 4.40
CA MET A 1 24.67 -5.41 5.58
C MET A 1 24.37 -6.36 6.74
N ASP A 2 24.80 -6.02 7.99
CA ASP A 2 24.57 -6.86 9.18
C ASP A 2 23.10 -7.08 9.49
N VAL A 3 22.78 -8.19 10.17
CA VAL A 3 21.42 -8.53 10.62
C VAL A 3 20.82 -7.44 11.49
N TRP A 4 21.60 -6.88 12.43
CA TRP A 4 21.14 -5.82 13.32
C TRP A 4 20.74 -4.53 12.62
N ARG A 5 21.49 -4.13 11.57
CA ARG A 5 21.12 -2.97 10.75
C ARG A 5 19.86 -3.22 9.95
N ARG A 6 19.65 -4.44 9.43
CA ARG A 6 18.41 -4.83 8.74
C ARG A 6 17.21 -4.78 9.69
N LEU A 7 17.38 -5.30 10.91
CA LEU A 7 16.32 -5.29 11.93
C LEU A 7 16.01 -3.85 12.38
N LEU A 8 17.03 -3.01 12.56
CA LEU A 8 16.82 -1.58 12.86
C LEU A 8 15.97 -0.91 11.78
N LEU A 9 16.32 -1.09 10.50
CA LEU A 9 15.56 -0.50 9.38
C LEU A 9 14.15 -1.08 9.28
N ALA A 10 13.96 -2.38 9.56
CA ALA A 10 12.64 -3.00 9.64
C ALA A 10 11.80 -2.38 10.78
N THR A 11 12.41 -2.13 11.94
CA THR A 11 11.74 -1.47 13.07
C THR A 11 11.37 -0.03 12.75
N VAL A 12 12.23 0.71 12.05
CA VAL A 12 11.92 2.07 11.55
C VAL A 12 10.69 2.03 10.65
N CYS A 13 10.64 1.11 9.68
CA CYS A 13 9.48 0.93 8.82
C CYS A 13 8.23 0.56 9.62
N GLY A 14 8.35 -0.34 10.60
CA GLY A 14 7.26 -0.78 11.45
C GLY A 14 6.65 0.35 12.27
N VAL A 15 7.46 1.12 12.97
CA VAL A 15 7.00 2.25 13.81
C VAL A 15 6.40 3.37 12.94
N ALA A 16 7.01 3.67 11.80
CA ALA A 16 6.49 4.69 10.89
C ALA A 16 5.10 4.31 10.36
N VAL A 17 4.90 3.06 9.98
CA VAL A 17 3.58 2.59 9.50
C VAL A 17 2.59 2.47 10.65
N ALA A 18 3.03 1.99 11.83
CA ALA A 18 2.20 1.93 13.02
C ALA A 18 1.60 3.30 13.37
N SER A 19 2.35 4.39 13.18
CA SER A 19 1.87 5.74 13.46
C SER A 19 0.68 6.17 12.60
N ILE A 20 0.55 5.65 11.38
CA ILE A 20 -0.57 5.93 10.48
C ILE A 20 -1.80 5.08 10.87
N TYR A 21 -1.56 3.83 11.29
CA TYR A 21 -2.64 2.86 11.53
C TYR A 21 -3.16 2.80 12.96
N ALA A 22 -2.43 3.38 13.92
CA ALA A 22 -2.80 3.37 15.35
C ALA A 22 -4.22 3.93 15.59
N ALA A 23 -4.60 4.99 14.87
CA ALA A 23 -5.93 5.62 14.98
C ALA A 23 -7.10 4.65 14.75
N GLN A 24 -6.91 3.61 13.93
CA GLN A 24 -7.99 2.67 13.59
C GLN A 24 -8.49 1.87 14.80
N THR A 25 -7.59 1.55 15.74
CA THR A 25 -7.92 0.78 16.93
C THR A 25 -8.53 1.63 18.03
N VAL A 26 -8.10 2.89 18.15
CA VAL A 26 -8.50 3.81 19.23
C VAL A 26 -9.46 4.90 18.75
N LEU A 27 -10.16 4.64 17.64
CA LEU A 27 -10.99 5.62 16.95
C LEU A 27 -12.11 6.18 17.84
N VAL A 28 -12.81 5.30 18.55
CA VAL A 28 -13.95 5.67 19.43
C VAL A 28 -13.48 6.54 20.60
N PRO A 29 -12.55 6.07 21.48
CA PRO A 29 -12.13 6.87 22.62
C PRO A 29 -11.41 8.15 22.21
N MET A 30 -10.75 8.19 21.05
CA MET A 30 -10.15 9.39 20.51
C MET A 30 -11.20 10.39 20.03
N GLY A 31 -12.21 9.92 19.29
CA GLY A 31 -13.34 10.75 18.82
C GLY A 31 -14.09 11.40 19.97
N ASP A 32 -14.48 10.60 20.97
CA ASP A 32 -15.21 11.07 22.15
C ASP A 32 -14.42 12.12 22.93
N SER A 33 -13.13 11.90 23.17
CA SER A 33 -12.30 12.83 23.94
C SER A 33 -11.96 14.12 23.19
N LEU A 34 -12.06 14.14 21.86
CA LEU A 34 -11.82 15.31 21.01
C LEU A 34 -13.11 16.00 20.57
N GLY A 35 -14.28 15.50 20.97
CA GLY A 35 -15.58 16.02 20.57
C GLY A 35 -15.89 15.82 19.08
N VAL A 36 -15.32 14.79 18.44
CA VAL A 36 -15.58 14.43 17.05
C VAL A 36 -16.74 13.43 17.03
N SER A 37 -17.83 13.77 16.34
CA SER A 37 -18.99 12.88 16.25
C SER A 37 -18.64 11.55 15.57
N ALA A 38 -19.37 10.49 15.89
CA ALA A 38 -19.16 9.15 15.31
C ALA A 38 -19.19 9.16 13.78
N ALA A 39 -20.08 9.99 13.17
CA ALA A 39 -20.16 10.15 11.71
C ALA A 39 -18.87 10.71 11.08
N HIS A 40 -18.13 11.52 11.81
CA HIS A 40 -16.92 12.18 11.34
C HIS A 40 -15.63 11.55 11.89
N ALA A 41 -15.73 10.56 12.78
CA ALA A 41 -14.56 9.92 13.39
C ALA A 41 -13.56 9.37 12.35
N GLY A 42 -14.03 8.85 11.21
CA GLY A 42 -13.18 8.37 10.13
C GLY A 42 -12.20 9.41 9.57
N TRP A 43 -12.48 10.70 9.73
CA TRP A 43 -11.57 11.77 9.33
C TRP A 43 -10.29 11.79 10.17
N ILE A 44 -10.31 11.23 11.39
CA ILE A 44 -9.11 11.04 12.23
C ILE A 44 -8.11 10.14 11.51
N VAL A 45 -8.59 9.00 10.97
CA VAL A 45 -7.75 8.07 10.19
C VAL A 45 -7.36 8.70 8.86
N SER A 46 -8.32 9.34 8.18
CA SER A 46 -8.10 9.99 6.88
C SER A 46 -7.05 11.09 6.95
N ALA A 47 -6.96 11.84 8.06
CA ALA A 47 -5.94 12.88 8.25
C ALA A 47 -4.52 12.31 8.11
N GLY A 48 -4.22 11.18 8.76
CA GLY A 48 -2.94 10.49 8.62
C GLY A 48 -2.67 10.02 7.19
N GLN A 49 -3.69 9.49 6.50
CA GLN A 49 -3.58 9.04 5.11
C GLN A 49 -3.37 10.20 4.12
N PHE A 50 -4.04 11.34 4.32
CA PHE A 50 -3.80 12.53 3.50
C PHE A 50 -2.40 13.11 3.73
N GLY A 51 -1.93 13.12 4.99
CA GLY A 51 -0.55 13.45 5.30
C GLY A 51 0.41 12.55 4.53
N TYR A 52 0.23 11.24 4.63
CA TYR A 52 1.07 10.26 3.93
C TYR A 52 1.05 10.44 2.41
N LEU A 53 -0.12 10.70 1.83
CA LEU A 53 -0.25 11.06 0.42
C LEU A 53 0.60 12.29 0.04
N ALA A 54 0.50 13.37 0.83
CA ALA A 54 1.30 14.57 0.62
C ALA A 54 2.81 14.25 0.70
N GLY A 55 3.22 13.42 1.68
CA GLY A 55 4.59 12.95 1.81
C GLY A 55 5.08 12.14 0.62
N LEU A 56 4.24 11.24 0.07
CA LEU A 56 4.58 10.46 -1.12
C LEU A 56 4.89 11.33 -2.33
N VAL A 57 4.12 12.40 -2.51
CA VAL A 57 4.31 13.32 -3.66
C VAL A 57 5.45 14.30 -3.43
N LEU A 58 5.57 14.85 -2.21
CA LEU A 58 6.48 15.95 -1.92
C LEU A 58 7.82 15.49 -1.32
N LEU A 59 7.87 14.44 -0.49
CA LEU A 59 9.06 14.08 0.26
C LEU A 59 9.79 12.86 -0.33
N VAL A 60 9.10 11.91 -0.95
CA VAL A 60 9.77 10.74 -1.57
C VAL A 60 10.78 11.16 -2.65
N PRO A 61 10.48 12.13 -3.54
CA PRO A 61 11.46 12.61 -4.51
C PRO A 61 12.71 13.22 -3.90
N LEU A 62 12.67 13.72 -2.66
CA LEU A 62 13.85 14.21 -1.95
C LEU A 62 14.89 13.11 -1.71
N GLY A 63 14.46 11.86 -1.58
CA GLY A 63 15.35 10.70 -1.46
C GLY A 63 16.28 10.50 -2.66
N ASP A 64 15.95 11.06 -3.83
CA ASP A 64 16.78 10.99 -5.04
C ASP A 64 17.66 12.25 -5.22
N VAL A 65 17.34 13.32 -4.49
CA VAL A 65 18.06 14.60 -4.55
C VAL A 65 19.07 14.75 -3.41
N VAL A 66 18.72 14.24 -2.22
CA VAL A 66 19.57 14.35 -1.01
C VAL A 66 20.70 13.33 -1.07
N ALA A 67 21.93 13.77 -0.85
CA ALA A 67 23.13 12.93 -0.90
C ALA A 67 23.19 11.88 0.21
N ASP A 68 22.74 12.22 1.44
CA ASP A 68 22.78 11.35 2.62
C ASP A 68 21.37 11.00 3.08
N ARG A 69 20.87 9.85 2.65
CA ARG A 69 19.55 9.33 3.07
C ARG A 69 19.48 9.01 4.56
N ARG A 70 20.58 8.72 5.22
CA ARG A 70 20.59 8.51 6.66
C ARG A 70 20.08 9.74 7.39
N ARG A 71 20.57 10.94 7.02
CA ARG A 71 20.09 12.21 7.59
C ARG A 71 18.62 12.46 7.28
N LEU A 72 18.20 12.12 6.07
CA LEU A 72 16.80 12.26 5.67
C LEU A 72 15.88 11.34 6.50
N ILE A 73 16.29 10.09 6.76
CA ILE A 73 15.57 9.17 7.65
C ILE A 73 15.41 9.78 9.04
N VAL A 74 16.48 10.35 9.60
CA VAL A 74 16.47 10.99 10.93
C VAL A 74 15.52 12.18 10.96
N VAL A 75 15.59 13.08 9.97
CA VAL A 75 14.68 14.23 9.89
C VAL A 75 13.23 13.76 9.81
N HIS A 76 12.92 12.77 8.97
CA HIS A 76 11.58 12.23 8.87
C HIS A 76 11.10 11.65 10.21
N LEU A 77 11.92 10.87 10.91
CA LEU A 77 11.56 10.30 12.21
C LEU A 77 11.33 11.38 13.29
N VAL A 78 12.18 12.41 13.33
CA VAL A 78 12.03 13.53 14.28
C VAL A 78 10.74 14.30 14.03
N VAL A 79 10.43 14.62 12.78
CA VAL A 79 9.19 15.35 12.45
C VAL A 79 7.96 14.45 12.64
N THR A 80 8.04 13.16 12.32
CA THR A 80 6.99 12.18 12.67
C THR A 80 6.74 12.19 14.19
N ALA A 81 7.80 12.13 14.98
CA ALA A 81 7.69 12.19 16.46
C ALA A 81 7.04 13.48 16.93
N ALA A 82 7.40 14.63 16.36
CA ALA A 82 6.78 15.91 16.69
C ALA A 82 5.26 15.91 16.41
N GLY A 83 4.83 15.37 15.27
CA GLY A 83 3.41 15.18 14.94
C GLY A 83 2.69 14.26 15.93
N LEU A 84 3.31 13.14 16.31
CA LEU A 84 2.76 12.19 17.28
C LEU A 84 2.65 12.79 18.69
N VAL A 85 3.68 13.50 19.14
CA VAL A 85 3.67 14.20 20.44
C VAL A 85 2.61 15.31 20.44
N LEU A 86 2.47 16.07 19.35
CA LEU A 86 1.40 17.06 19.20
C LEU A 86 0.02 16.40 19.33
N THR A 87 -0.19 15.26 18.68
CA THR A 87 -1.44 14.49 18.77
C THR A 87 -1.68 14.00 20.21
N ALA A 88 -0.67 13.50 20.90
CA ALA A 88 -0.78 13.01 22.27
C ALA A 88 -1.10 14.14 23.29
N ALA A 89 -0.53 15.31 23.09
CA ALA A 89 -0.60 16.41 24.06
C ALA A 89 -1.85 17.29 23.90
N THR A 90 -2.58 17.18 22.79
CA THR A 90 -3.69 18.09 22.49
C THR A 90 -5.03 17.66 23.10
N SER A 91 -5.88 18.66 23.37
CA SER A 91 -7.28 18.47 23.74
C SER A 91 -8.27 18.90 22.62
N THR A 92 -7.75 19.42 21.50
CA THR A 92 -8.59 19.91 20.41
C THR A 92 -8.48 19.05 19.14
N ALA A 93 -9.59 18.84 18.45
CA ALA A 93 -9.63 18.02 17.23
C ALA A 93 -8.71 18.55 16.12
N TRP A 94 -8.70 19.87 15.91
CA TRP A 94 -7.91 20.49 14.84
C TRP A 94 -6.41 20.30 15.01
N THR A 95 -5.90 20.44 16.24
CA THR A 95 -4.48 20.21 16.51
C THR A 95 -4.14 18.72 16.46
N ALA A 96 -5.06 17.83 16.85
CA ALA A 96 -4.89 16.40 16.66
C ALA A 96 -4.80 16.04 15.15
N PHE A 97 -5.69 16.59 14.33
CA PHE A 97 -5.63 16.41 12.87
C PHE A 97 -4.32 16.94 12.29
N ALA A 98 -3.88 18.13 12.68
CA ALA A 98 -2.59 18.67 12.24
C ALA A 98 -1.42 17.76 12.63
N GLY A 99 -1.42 17.23 13.86
CA GLY A 99 -0.41 16.26 14.33
C GLY A 99 -0.43 14.98 13.51
N LEU A 100 -1.60 14.42 13.22
CA LEU A 100 -1.76 13.21 12.41
C LEU A 100 -1.34 13.44 10.96
N VAL A 101 -1.70 14.58 10.35
CA VAL A 101 -1.26 14.95 9.00
C VAL A 101 0.26 15.06 8.97
N LEU A 102 0.86 15.73 9.95
CA LEU A 102 2.32 15.88 10.04
C LEU A 102 3.01 14.52 10.21
N ALA A 103 2.55 13.70 11.14
CA ALA A 103 3.09 12.37 11.36
C ALA A 103 2.95 11.49 10.11
N GLY A 104 1.78 11.50 9.47
CA GLY A 104 1.53 10.77 8.24
C GLY A 104 2.44 11.24 7.10
N MET A 105 2.59 12.55 6.90
CA MET A 105 3.43 13.14 5.85
C MET A 105 4.88 12.66 5.94
N PHE A 106 5.43 12.58 7.13
CA PHE A 106 6.81 12.16 7.35
C PHE A 106 6.97 10.64 7.55
N ALA A 107 5.88 9.88 7.70
CA ALA A 107 5.92 8.41 7.70
C ALA A 107 6.39 7.80 6.37
N VAL A 108 6.53 8.59 5.31
CA VAL A 108 7.24 8.22 4.07
C VAL A 108 8.73 7.90 4.29
N VAL A 109 9.22 8.03 5.51
CA VAL A 109 10.52 7.47 5.93
C VAL A 109 10.67 6.01 5.52
N VAL A 110 9.58 5.25 5.38
CA VAL A 110 9.58 3.88 4.88
C VAL A 110 10.27 3.79 3.52
N GLN A 111 9.88 4.63 2.56
CA GLN A 111 10.45 4.63 1.20
C GLN A 111 11.94 5.01 1.21
N THR A 112 12.28 6.02 2.00
CA THR A 112 13.69 6.43 2.17
C THR A 112 14.53 5.33 2.83
N THR A 113 13.96 4.62 3.81
CA THR A 113 14.60 3.50 4.52
C THR A 113 14.84 2.31 3.58
N VAL A 114 13.85 1.94 2.78
CA VAL A 114 13.98 0.87 1.78
C VAL A 114 15.02 1.24 0.72
N ALA A 115 15.03 2.49 0.26
CA ALA A 115 16.01 2.98 -0.71
C ALA A 115 17.45 2.97 -0.13
N TYR A 116 17.62 3.40 1.14
CA TYR A 116 18.89 3.29 1.85
C TYR A 116 19.34 1.83 1.99
N ALA A 117 18.43 0.93 2.40
CA ALA A 117 18.73 -0.49 2.55
C ALA A 117 19.19 -1.14 1.22
N ALA A 118 18.57 -0.74 0.12
CA ALA A 118 18.91 -1.21 -1.22
C ALA A 118 20.30 -0.72 -1.66
N SER A 119 20.65 0.55 -1.41
CA SER A 119 21.95 1.13 -1.79
C SER A 119 23.10 0.63 -0.91
N ALA A 120 22.85 0.46 0.40
CA ALA A 120 23.83 -0.01 1.36
C ALA A 120 24.09 -1.53 1.32
N SER A 121 23.42 -2.28 0.43
CA SER A 121 23.54 -3.74 0.32
C SER A 121 24.25 -4.17 -0.96
N PRO A 122 25.15 -5.18 -0.88
CA PRO A 122 25.72 -5.81 -2.05
C PRO A 122 24.62 -6.32 -3.00
N PRO A 123 24.83 -6.32 -4.35
CA PRO A 123 23.84 -6.78 -5.31
C PRO A 123 23.24 -8.15 -5.02
N ALA A 124 24.08 -9.10 -4.57
CA ALA A 124 23.65 -10.47 -4.24
C ALA A 124 22.74 -10.58 -3.01
N GLU A 125 22.79 -9.61 -2.07
CA GLU A 125 22.00 -9.60 -0.85
C GLU A 125 20.85 -8.58 -0.85
N ARG A 126 20.77 -7.75 -1.89
CA ARG A 126 19.85 -6.61 -1.97
C ARG A 126 18.37 -7.03 -1.80
N GLY A 127 17.96 -8.05 -2.54
CA GLY A 127 16.59 -8.57 -2.45
C GLY A 127 16.24 -9.08 -1.05
N ARG A 128 17.14 -9.85 -0.42
CA ARG A 128 16.96 -10.33 0.96
C ARG A 128 16.85 -9.17 1.96
N THR A 129 17.70 -8.16 1.80
CA THR A 129 17.70 -6.99 2.70
C THR A 129 16.41 -6.20 2.57
N ILE A 130 15.96 -5.91 1.33
CA ILE A 130 14.67 -5.24 1.09
C ILE A 130 13.52 -6.06 1.68
N GLY A 131 13.51 -7.38 1.48
CA GLY A 131 12.49 -8.26 2.04
C GLY A 131 12.40 -8.19 3.57
N VAL A 132 13.54 -8.21 4.29
CA VAL A 132 13.57 -8.06 5.75
C VAL A 132 13.08 -6.68 6.18
N VAL A 133 13.53 -5.62 5.51
CA VAL A 133 13.12 -4.25 5.86
C VAL A 133 11.63 -4.03 5.62
N THR A 134 11.09 -4.51 4.51
CA THR A 134 9.67 -4.37 4.18
C THR A 134 8.77 -5.28 5.03
N SER A 135 9.28 -6.40 5.57
CA SER A 135 8.50 -7.20 6.52
C SER A 135 8.16 -6.40 7.78
N GLY A 136 9.00 -5.43 8.16
CA GLY A 136 8.71 -4.48 9.22
C GLY A 136 7.43 -3.68 8.99
N VAL A 137 7.10 -3.36 7.74
CA VAL A 137 5.84 -2.67 7.38
C VAL A 137 4.63 -3.54 7.76
N VAL A 138 4.64 -4.82 7.38
CA VAL A 138 3.53 -5.76 7.66
C VAL A 138 3.37 -5.95 9.17
N VAL A 139 4.48 -6.20 9.87
CA VAL A 139 4.48 -6.33 11.34
C VAL A 139 4.02 -5.04 12.00
N GLY A 140 4.42 -3.88 11.47
CA GLY A 140 4.01 -2.56 11.96
C GLY A 140 2.51 -2.32 11.79
N ILE A 141 1.91 -2.64 10.63
CA ILE A 141 0.47 -2.47 10.39
C ILE A 141 -0.36 -3.32 11.36
N LEU A 142 0.00 -4.57 11.49
CA LEU A 142 -0.83 -5.57 12.16
C LEU A 142 -0.49 -5.70 13.64
N GLY A 143 0.81 -5.64 13.98
CA GLY A 143 1.27 -5.63 15.37
C GLY A 143 0.86 -4.36 16.12
N ALA A 144 0.84 -3.21 15.40
CA ALA A 144 0.37 -1.95 16.00
C ALA A 144 -1.03 -2.08 16.58
N ARG A 145 -1.97 -2.76 15.90
CA ARG A 145 -3.34 -2.90 16.39
C ARG A 145 -3.41 -3.58 17.75
N VAL A 146 -2.63 -4.65 17.95
CA VAL A 146 -2.57 -5.36 19.23
C VAL A 146 -1.96 -4.49 20.32
N VAL A 147 -0.81 -3.89 20.02
CA VAL A 147 -0.08 -3.07 21.00
C VAL A 147 -0.86 -1.80 21.33
N THR A 148 -1.42 -1.12 20.32
CA THR A 148 -2.20 0.11 20.55
C THR A 148 -3.49 -0.17 21.31
N GLY A 149 -4.19 -1.27 21.00
CA GLY A 149 -5.39 -1.65 21.76
C GLY A 149 -5.09 -1.94 23.22
N ALA A 150 -4.06 -2.74 23.50
CA ALA A 150 -3.67 -3.08 24.87
C ALA A 150 -3.21 -1.83 25.65
N LEU A 151 -2.40 -0.98 25.04
CA LEU A 151 -1.89 0.22 25.70
C LEU A 151 -3.00 1.26 25.92
N ALA A 152 -3.91 1.43 24.95
CA ALA A 152 -5.03 2.36 25.07
C ALA A 152 -5.98 1.97 26.21
N GLN A 153 -6.21 0.68 26.42
CA GLN A 153 -7.06 0.19 27.50
C GLN A 153 -6.48 0.52 28.89
N VAL A 154 -5.15 0.44 29.06
CA VAL A 154 -4.51 0.66 30.36
C VAL A 154 -4.26 2.14 30.63
N SER A 155 -3.84 2.89 29.61
CA SER A 155 -3.29 4.25 29.77
C SER A 155 -3.93 5.29 28.86
N GLY A 156 -5.01 4.92 28.17
CA GLY A 156 -5.74 5.76 27.23
C GLY A 156 -5.03 5.94 25.88
N TRP A 157 -5.75 6.44 24.90
CA TRP A 157 -5.27 6.58 23.51
C TRP A 157 -4.05 7.53 23.37
N ARG A 158 -3.92 8.52 24.24
CA ARG A 158 -2.80 9.47 24.21
C ARG A 158 -1.45 8.80 24.46
N SER A 159 -1.42 7.77 25.32
CA SER A 159 -0.21 7.00 25.61
C SER A 159 0.35 6.26 24.40
N VAL A 160 -0.54 5.85 23.47
CA VAL A 160 -0.15 5.21 22.20
C VAL A 160 0.69 6.17 21.35
N TYR A 161 0.23 7.39 21.17
CA TYR A 161 0.93 8.39 20.37
C TYR A 161 2.21 8.87 21.06
N ALA A 162 2.19 9.01 22.40
CA ALA A 162 3.39 9.33 23.17
C ALA A 162 4.46 8.23 23.06
N LEU A 163 4.08 6.96 23.14
CA LEU A 163 4.99 5.82 22.96
C LEU A 163 5.58 5.80 21.55
N LEU A 164 4.73 5.92 20.51
CA LEU A 164 5.18 5.92 19.11
C LEU A 164 6.11 7.11 18.83
N GLY A 165 5.83 8.29 19.40
CA GLY A 165 6.69 9.46 19.32
C GLY A 165 8.05 9.23 19.99
N GLY A 166 8.05 8.66 21.20
CA GLY A 166 9.27 8.28 21.91
C GLY A 166 10.11 7.23 21.15
N LEU A 167 9.44 6.20 20.59
CA LEU A 167 10.11 5.20 19.75
C LEU A 167 10.72 5.82 18.50
N ALA A 168 10.00 6.74 17.82
CA ALA A 168 10.52 7.41 16.63
C ALA A 168 11.78 8.25 16.96
N LEU A 169 11.81 8.96 18.09
CA LEU A 169 13.00 9.68 18.55
C LEU A 169 14.16 8.75 18.91
N ALA A 170 13.87 7.64 19.62
CA ALA A 170 14.89 6.66 19.98
C ALA A 170 15.48 6.00 18.70
N LEU A 171 14.64 5.68 17.71
CA LEU A 171 15.09 5.16 16.43
C LEU A 171 15.89 6.20 15.64
N ALA A 172 15.52 7.48 15.66
CA ALA A 172 16.29 8.54 15.02
C ALA A 172 17.71 8.61 15.60
N ALA A 173 17.83 8.57 16.94
CA ALA A 173 19.12 8.55 17.61
C ALA A 173 19.94 7.28 17.28
N LEU A 174 19.27 6.12 17.23
CA LEU A 174 19.91 4.84 16.92
C LEU A 174 20.38 4.79 15.45
N VAL A 175 19.59 5.29 14.51
CA VAL A 175 19.97 5.44 13.09
C VAL A 175 21.23 6.29 12.96
N LEU A 176 21.33 7.42 13.67
CA LEU A 176 22.53 8.27 13.64
C LEU A 176 23.77 7.56 14.19
N ARG A 177 23.61 6.65 15.15
CA ARG A 177 24.75 5.97 15.79
C ARG A 177 25.19 4.72 15.04
N VAL A 178 24.27 3.98 14.43
CA VAL A 178 24.50 2.62 13.91
C VAL A 178 24.71 2.61 12.39
N LEU A 179 24.00 3.47 11.66
CA LEU A 179 24.10 3.48 10.20
C LEU A 179 25.25 4.36 9.72
N PRO A 180 26.05 3.91 8.75
CA PRO A 180 27.05 4.76 8.12
C PRO A 180 26.38 5.84 7.25
N PRO A 181 27.04 7.02 7.06
CA PRO A 181 26.59 7.97 6.05
C PRO A 181 26.69 7.34 4.65
N GLU A 182 25.81 7.75 3.75
CA GLU A 182 25.92 7.35 2.34
C GLU A 182 27.04 8.18 1.69
N GLU A 183 28.15 7.52 1.34
CA GLU A 183 29.21 8.10 0.55
C GLU A 183 28.90 7.84 -0.94
N GLY A 184 28.54 8.83 -1.70
CA GLY A 184 28.33 8.70 -3.13
C GLY A 184 27.91 10.01 -3.78
N SER A 185 28.65 10.43 -4.80
CA SER A 185 28.25 11.53 -5.68
C SER A 185 27.13 11.06 -6.59
N ARG A 186 25.89 11.03 -6.09
CA ARG A 186 24.74 11.01 -7.00
C ARG A 186 24.70 12.37 -7.68
N ARG A 187 24.69 12.39 -9.01
CA ARG A 187 24.30 13.59 -9.73
C ARG A 187 22.86 13.89 -9.32
N PRO A 188 22.59 15.00 -8.64
CA PRO A 188 21.23 15.30 -8.21
C PRO A 188 20.38 15.46 -9.48
N ALA A 189 19.48 14.52 -9.69
CA ALA A 189 18.34 14.79 -10.57
C ALA A 189 17.63 15.99 -9.94
N GLY A 190 17.31 17.02 -10.73
CA GLY A 190 16.61 18.18 -10.18
C GLY A 190 15.28 17.73 -9.58
N TYR A 191 14.90 18.22 -8.39
CA TYR A 191 13.65 17.88 -7.71
C TYR A 191 12.43 17.97 -8.66
N ARG A 192 12.38 19.00 -9.51
CA ARG A 192 11.32 19.15 -10.54
C ARG A 192 11.29 17.98 -11.53
N GLN A 193 12.43 17.45 -11.91
CA GLN A 193 12.52 16.30 -12.83
C GLN A 193 12.04 15.01 -12.15
N ALA A 194 12.35 14.80 -10.86
CA ALA A 194 11.88 13.67 -10.10
C ALA A 194 10.34 13.69 -9.95
N VAL A 195 9.75 14.85 -9.66
CA VAL A 195 8.30 15.02 -9.62
C VAL A 195 7.65 14.87 -11.01
N ALA A 196 8.27 15.43 -12.06
CA ALA A 196 7.76 15.29 -13.43
C ALA A 196 7.74 13.83 -13.90
N SER A 197 8.78 13.05 -13.57
CA SER A 197 8.82 11.62 -13.91
C SER A 197 7.69 10.81 -13.24
N LEU A 198 7.26 11.23 -12.06
CA LEU A 198 6.10 10.66 -11.39
C LEU A 198 4.81 11.01 -12.15
N ALA A 199 4.65 12.26 -12.59
CA ALA A 199 3.47 12.71 -13.34
C ALA A 199 3.31 11.99 -14.68
N GLU A 200 4.40 11.66 -15.38
CA GLU A 200 4.37 10.89 -16.63
C GLU A 200 3.71 9.51 -16.48
N LEU A 201 3.85 8.87 -15.30
CA LEU A 201 3.25 7.56 -15.05
C LEU A 201 1.72 7.63 -15.10
N PHE A 202 1.12 8.75 -14.69
CA PHE A 202 -0.33 8.95 -14.72
C PHE A 202 -0.90 9.03 -16.14
N GLY A 203 -0.07 9.23 -17.18
CA GLY A 203 -0.47 9.09 -18.58
C GLY A 203 -0.53 7.64 -19.08
N GLN A 204 0.01 6.68 -18.32
CA GLN A 204 0.16 5.30 -18.77
C GLN A 204 -1.03 4.43 -18.35
N ARG A 205 -1.68 3.77 -19.31
CA ARG A 205 -2.87 2.93 -19.08
C ARG A 205 -2.63 1.79 -18.10
N LEU A 206 -1.47 1.13 -18.15
CA LEU A 206 -1.14 0.05 -17.23
C LEU A 206 -1.08 0.57 -15.80
N PHE A 207 -0.38 1.68 -15.60
CA PHE A 207 -0.21 2.33 -14.32
C PHE A 207 -1.57 2.77 -13.74
N LEU A 208 -2.39 3.47 -14.52
CA LEU A 208 -3.73 3.88 -14.11
C LEU A 208 -4.64 2.69 -13.76
N THR A 209 -4.62 1.62 -14.59
CA THR A 209 -5.45 0.43 -14.30
C THR A 209 -5.04 -0.22 -12.99
N ARG A 210 -3.73 -0.39 -12.73
CA ARG A 210 -3.24 -0.96 -11.47
C ARG A 210 -3.43 -0.01 -10.29
N GLY A 211 -3.28 1.29 -10.51
CA GLY A 211 -3.58 2.32 -9.53
C GLY A 211 -5.06 2.34 -9.12
N LEU A 212 -5.99 2.32 -10.08
CA LEU A 212 -7.44 2.28 -9.78
C LEU A 212 -7.84 0.98 -9.06
N ILE A 213 -7.25 -0.17 -9.42
CA ILE A 213 -7.45 -1.40 -8.65
C ILE A 213 -6.98 -1.19 -7.21
N ALA A 214 -5.81 -0.59 -7.00
CA ALA A 214 -5.31 -0.29 -5.66
C ALA A 214 -6.21 0.68 -4.90
N PHE A 215 -6.68 1.74 -5.54
CA PHE A 215 -7.59 2.71 -4.95
C PHE A 215 -8.85 2.04 -4.36
N PHE A 216 -9.55 1.25 -5.15
CA PHE A 216 -10.75 0.56 -4.69
C PHE A 216 -10.45 -0.59 -3.71
N LEU A 217 -9.34 -1.30 -3.90
CA LEU A 217 -8.85 -2.33 -2.99
C LEU A 217 -8.65 -1.77 -1.57
N PHE A 218 -7.92 -0.64 -1.49
CA PHE A 218 -7.62 -0.02 -0.20
C PHE A 218 -8.77 0.84 0.34
N ALA A 219 -9.72 1.27 -0.49
CA ALA A 219 -10.99 1.78 0.00
C ALA A 219 -11.80 0.68 0.71
N SER A 220 -11.87 -0.52 0.14
CA SER A 220 -12.50 -1.67 0.78
C SER A 220 -11.80 -2.06 2.09
N PHE A 221 -10.46 -2.14 2.09
CA PHE A 221 -9.65 -2.39 3.28
C PHE A 221 -9.85 -1.32 4.37
N GLY A 222 -9.81 -0.04 3.99
CA GLY A 222 -10.02 1.09 4.89
C GLY A 222 -11.42 1.09 5.51
N THR A 223 -12.44 0.70 4.73
CA THR A 223 -13.82 0.54 5.22
C THR A 223 -13.89 -0.48 6.37
N LEU A 224 -13.26 -1.66 6.22
CA LEU A 224 -13.23 -2.65 7.29
C LEU A 224 -12.50 -2.11 8.52
N TRP A 225 -11.23 -1.80 8.36
CA TRP A 225 -10.35 -1.55 9.51
C TRP A 225 -10.63 -0.23 10.24
N SER A 226 -11.18 0.78 9.58
CA SER A 226 -11.58 2.04 10.23
C SER A 226 -13.00 1.99 10.78
N GLY A 227 -13.86 1.14 10.21
CA GLY A 227 -15.24 0.97 10.68
C GLY A 227 -15.40 -0.10 11.76
N LEU A 228 -14.46 -1.04 11.89
CA LEU A 228 -14.58 -2.23 12.73
C LEU A 228 -14.73 -1.92 14.23
N SER A 229 -14.06 -0.87 14.71
CA SER A 229 -14.13 -0.49 16.13
C SER A 229 -15.54 -0.02 16.56
N LEU A 230 -16.31 0.57 15.65
CA LEU A 230 -17.62 1.11 15.96
C LEU A 230 -18.60 0.02 16.43
N PRO A 231 -18.90 -1.03 15.64
CA PRO A 231 -19.83 -2.09 16.05
C PRO A 231 -19.27 -3.04 17.12
N LEU A 232 -17.95 -3.12 17.28
CA LEU A 232 -17.36 -4.00 18.30
C LEU A 232 -17.32 -3.34 19.69
N ALA A 233 -17.22 -2.02 19.76
CA ALA A 233 -17.28 -1.27 21.01
C ALA A 233 -18.72 -1.16 21.54
N ASP A 234 -19.73 -1.30 20.69
CA ASP A 234 -21.14 -1.16 21.01
C ASP A 234 -21.83 -2.54 21.23
N ALA A 235 -23.14 -2.51 21.54
CA ALA A 235 -23.96 -3.73 21.68
C ALA A 235 -23.94 -4.56 20.37
N PRO A 236 -23.95 -5.90 20.45
CA PRO A 236 -24.01 -6.74 21.64
C PRO A 236 -22.65 -7.10 22.26
N TRP A 237 -21.53 -6.68 21.65
CA TRP A 237 -20.20 -7.20 21.96
C TRP A 237 -19.49 -6.47 23.11
N HIS A 238 -19.61 -5.15 23.16
CA HIS A 238 -18.94 -4.29 24.16
C HIS A 238 -17.46 -4.62 24.38
N LEU A 239 -16.72 -4.86 23.25
CA LEU A 239 -15.32 -5.22 23.35
C LEU A 239 -14.48 -4.02 23.75
N SER A 240 -13.49 -4.28 24.61
CA SER A 240 -12.44 -3.31 24.93
C SER A 240 -11.51 -3.04 23.74
N ASP A 241 -10.76 -1.94 23.78
CA ASP A 241 -9.77 -1.58 22.76
C ASP A 241 -8.76 -2.71 22.52
N SER A 242 -8.33 -3.43 23.57
CA SER A 242 -7.47 -4.60 23.42
C SER A 242 -8.17 -5.77 22.73
N GLY A 243 -9.44 -6.02 23.04
CA GLY A 243 -10.26 -7.03 22.36
C GLY A 243 -10.40 -6.74 20.86
N ILE A 244 -10.65 -5.48 20.50
CA ILE A 244 -10.69 -5.02 19.11
C ILE A 244 -9.32 -5.18 18.45
N GLY A 245 -8.24 -4.82 19.15
CA GLY A 245 -6.86 -4.96 18.67
C GLY A 245 -6.47 -6.39 18.33
N LEU A 246 -7.01 -7.40 19.01
CA LEU A 246 -6.73 -8.83 18.74
C LEU A 246 -7.15 -9.27 17.33
N PHE A 247 -8.12 -8.62 16.70
CA PHE A 247 -8.44 -8.87 15.29
C PHE A 247 -7.29 -8.55 14.35
N GLY A 248 -6.30 -7.73 14.79
CA GLY A 248 -5.04 -7.54 14.07
C GLY A 248 -4.25 -8.84 13.86
N ILE A 249 -4.39 -9.83 14.78
CA ILE A 249 -3.77 -11.16 14.60
C ILE A 249 -4.43 -11.93 13.46
N ALA A 250 -5.75 -11.83 13.30
CA ALA A 250 -6.46 -12.41 12.17
C ALA A 250 -5.99 -11.79 10.84
N GLY A 251 -5.87 -10.45 10.80
CA GLY A 251 -5.31 -9.75 9.64
C GLY A 251 -3.87 -10.20 9.32
N LEU A 252 -3.02 -10.34 10.37
CA LEU A 252 -1.65 -10.84 10.20
C LEU A 252 -1.63 -12.26 9.60
N ALA A 253 -2.48 -13.15 10.09
CA ALA A 253 -2.58 -14.51 9.55
C ALA A 253 -2.98 -14.50 8.06
N GLY A 254 -3.95 -13.65 7.67
CA GLY A 254 -4.34 -13.45 6.28
C GLY A 254 -3.16 -12.93 5.42
N ALA A 255 -2.49 -11.88 5.89
CA ALA A 255 -1.36 -11.28 5.17
C ALA A 255 -0.18 -12.26 5.01
N LEU A 256 0.14 -13.04 6.04
CA LEU A 256 1.20 -14.07 5.98
C LEU A 256 0.83 -15.21 5.03
N GLY A 257 -0.46 -15.58 4.95
CA GLY A 257 -0.96 -16.55 3.96
C GLY A 257 -0.67 -16.14 2.52
N ALA A 258 -0.57 -14.84 2.26
CA ALA A 258 -0.22 -14.29 0.95
C ALA A 258 1.30 -14.25 0.67
N ALA A 259 2.16 -14.76 1.54
CA ALA A 259 3.62 -14.73 1.36
C ALA A 259 4.09 -15.40 0.04
N ARG A 260 3.29 -16.33 -0.50
CA ARG A 260 3.54 -16.97 -1.79
C ARG A 260 3.07 -16.17 -3.00
N ALA A 261 2.41 -15.04 -2.80
CA ALA A 261 1.86 -14.23 -3.90
C ALA A 261 2.94 -13.75 -4.87
N GLY A 262 4.14 -13.40 -4.35
CA GLY A 262 5.31 -13.08 -5.17
C GLY A 262 5.73 -14.22 -6.09
N GLN A 263 5.83 -15.45 -5.58
CA GLN A 263 6.18 -16.63 -6.36
C GLN A 263 5.16 -16.93 -7.46
N TRP A 264 3.86 -16.74 -7.17
CA TRP A 264 2.80 -16.88 -8.18
C TRP A 264 2.88 -15.79 -9.25
N ALA A 265 3.29 -14.58 -8.86
CA ALA A 265 3.48 -13.49 -9.80
C ALA A 265 4.70 -13.75 -10.71
N ASP A 266 5.81 -14.23 -10.16
CA ASP A 266 7.02 -14.63 -10.90
C ASP A 266 6.73 -15.77 -11.90
N ALA A 267 5.83 -16.70 -11.54
CA ALA A 267 5.33 -17.76 -12.42
C ALA A 267 4.36 -17.27 -13.52
N GLY A 268 4.24 -15.95 -13.75
CA GLY A 268 3.37 -15.37 -14.78
C GLY A 268 1.88 -15.38 -14.42
N ARG A 269 1.50 -15.75 -13.20
CA ARG A 269 0.10 -15.88 -12.76
C ARG A 269 -0.46 -14.62 -12.06
N ALA A 270 0.27 -13.51 -12.05
CA ALA A 270 -0.13 -12.28 -11.35
C ALA A 270 -1.53 -11.79 -11.75
N VAL A 271 -1.89 -11.82 -13.04
CA VAL A 271 -3.19 -11.34 -13.52
C VAL A 271 -4.34 -12.26 -13.11
N PRO A 272 -4.33 -13.58 -13.38
CA PRO A 272 -5.45 -14.46 -13.00
C PRO A 272 -5.63 -14.56 -11.48
N ILE A 273 -4.53 -14.62 -10.72
CA ILE A 273 -4.58 -14.69 -9.25
C ILE A 273 -5.15 -13.39 -8.66
N SER A 274 -4.81 -12.22 -9.21
CA SER A 274 -5.44 -10.96 -8.79
C SER A 274 -6.95 -10.99 -8.99
N GLY A 275 -7.45 -11.57 -10.10
CA GLY A 275 -8.88 -11.70 -10.34
C GLY A 275 -9.57 -12.61 -9.33
N LEU A 276 -8.99 -13.77 -9.04
CA LEU A 276 -9.49 -14.69 -8.01
C LEU A 276 -9.50 -14.03 -6.62
N ALA A 277 -8.41 -13.35 -6.26
CA ALA A 277 -8.30 -12.65 -4.99
C ALA A 277 -9.35 -11.52 -4.86
N LEU A 278 -9.68 -10.80 -5.94
CA LEU A 278 -10.75 -9.79 -5.93
C LEU A 278 -12.14 -10.41 -5.72
N VAL A 279 -12.39 -11.60 -6.27
CA VAL A 279 -13.62 -12.37 -6.00
C VAL A 279 -13.66 -12.80 -4.53
N LEU A 280 -12.55 -13.31 -3.98
CA LEU A 280 -12.44 -13.65 -2.57
C LEU A 280 -12.63 -12.42 -1.66
N LEU A 281 -12.15 -11.24 -2.08
CA LEU A 281 -12.38 -9.99 -1.37
C LEU A 281 -13.87 -9.64 -1.28
N ILE A 282 -14.62 -9.80 -2.36
CA ILE A 282 -16.07 -9.60 -2.34
C ILE A 282 -16.74 -10.63 -1.42
N ALA A 283 -16.37 -11.91 -1.54
CA ALA A 283 -16.92 -12.99 -0.71
C ALA A 283 -16.61 -12.79 0.78
N SER A 284 -15.45 -12.23 1.14
CA SER A 284 -15.09 -11.95 2.52
C SER A 284 -16.05 -10.99 3.20
N TRP A 285 -16.63 -10.04 2.44
CA TRP A 285 -17.63 -9.11 2.96
C TRP A 285 -18.94 -9.80 3.36
N ALA A 286 -19.31 -10.91 2.72
CA ALA A 286 -20.47 -11.71 3.14
C ALA A 286 -20.24 -12.33 4.53
N ALA A 287 -19.00 -12.72 4.85
CA ALA A 287 -18.62 -13.23 6.15
C ALA A 287 -18.51 -12.10 7.21
N THR A 288 -17.85 -10.98 6.88
CA THR A 288 -17.71 -9.83 7.79
C THR A 288 -19.05 -9.15 8.08
N ALA A 289 -20.02 -9.18 7.16
CA ALA A 289 -21.38 -8.69 7.36
C ALA A 289 -22.13 -9.44 8.50
N GLN A 290 -21.69 -10.66 8.84
CA GLN A 290 -22.25 -11.42 9.95
C GLN A 290 -21.70 -11.00 11.34
N LEU A 291 -20.94 -9.94 11.43
CA LEU A 291 -20.40 -9.40 12.70
C LEU A 291 -21.46 -9.34 13.82
N PRO A 292 -22.69 -8.84 13.58
CA PRO A 292 -23.70 -8.77 14.65
C PRO A 292 -24.12 -10.13 15.23
N ARG A 293 -23.83 -11.23 14.51
CA ARG A 293 -24.26 -12.59 14.88
C ARG A 293 -23.08 -13.49 15.29
N SER A 294 -21.87 -13.24 14.77
CA SER A 294 -20.74 -14.16 14.96
C SER A 294 -19.39 -13.48 14.77
N LEU A 295 -18.61 -13.43 15.85
CA LEU A 295 -17.21 -13.00 15.80
C LEU A 295 -16.32 -14.00 15.03
N TRP A 296 -16.70 -15.28 14.96
CA TRP A 296 -15.98 -16.28 14.16
C TRP A 296 -16.09 -16.00 12.66
N LEU A 297 -17.29 -15.71 12.18
CA LEU A 297 -17.48 -15.35 10.76
C LEU A 297 -16.77 -14.04 10.43
N LEU A 298 -16.79 -13.06 11.35
CA LEU A 298 -16.00 -11.85 11.22
C LEU A 298 -14.51 -12.18 11.08
N THR A 299 -13.96 -13.00 11.99
CA THR A 299 -12.54 -13.37 11.99
C THR A 299 -12.15 -14.07 10.68
N VAL A 300 -12.93 -15.03 10.21
CA VAL A 300 -12.71 -15.69 8.92
C VAL A 300 -12.76 -14.67 7.78
N GLY A 301 -13.74 -13.77 7.81
CA GLY A 301 -13.86 -12.69 6.83
C GLY A 301 -12.63 -11.78 6.79
N ILE A 302 -12.09 -11.40 7.95
CA ILE A 302 -10.87 -10.60 8.08
C ILE A 302 -9.68 -11.34 7.48
N VAL A 303 -9.45 -12.61 7.84
CA VAL A 303 -8.35 -13.42 7.30
C VAL A 303 -8.41 -13.49 5.78
N VAL A 304 -9.58 -13.77 5.21
CA VAL A 304 -9.77 -13.86 3.75
C VAL A 304 -9.58 -12.50 3.09
N LEU A 305 -10.08 -11.42 3.72
CA LEU A 305 -9.95 -10.06 3.21
C LEU A 305 -8.48 -9.64 3.13
N ASP A 306 -7.74 -9.76 4.24
CA ASP A 306 -6.34 -9.37 4.29
C ASP A 306 -5.47 -10.23 3.35
N PHE A 307 -5.74 -11.54 3.26
CA PHE A 307 -5.12 -12.41 2.27
C PHE A 307 -5.36 -11.89 0.85
N ALA A 308 -6.61 -11.61 0.49
CA ALA A 308 -6.98 -11.14 -0.85
C ALA A 308 -6.34 -9.79 -1.17
N VAL A 309 -6.35 -8.86 -0.22
CA VAL A 309 -5.73 -7.54 -0.35
C VAL A 309 -4.24 -7.68 -0.62
N GLN A 310 -3.52 -8.49 0.14
CA GLN A 310 -2.08 -8.68 -0.03
C GLN A 310 -1.73 -9.35 -1.36
N VAL A 311 -2.48 -10.37 -1.77
CA VAL A 311 -2.27 -11.02 -3.08
C VAL A 311 -2.41 -10.03 -4.23
N VAL A 312 -3.45 -9.20 -4.24
CA VAL A 312 -3.67 -8.19 -5.28
C VAL A 312 -2.59 -7.11 -5.22
N HIS A 313 -2.25 -6.65 -4.03
CA HIS A 313 -1.24 -5.62 -3.81
C HIS A 313 0.13 -6.04 -4.34
N VAL A 314 0.62 -7.22 -3.92
CA VAL A 314 1.91 -7.77 -4.38
C VAL A 314 1.90 -8.00 -5.89
N SER A 315 0.81 -8.56 -6.44
CA SER A 315 0.68 -8.79 -7.89
C SER A 315 0.71 -7.49 -8.69
N ASN A 316 0.07 -6.42 -8.20
CA ASN A 316 0.08 -5.11 -8.86
C ASN A 316 1.47 -4.49 -8.83
N GLN A 317 2.17 -4.53 -7.70
CA GLN A 317 3.54 -4.03 -7.58
C GLN A 317 4.50 -4.80 -8.50
N HIS A 318 4.39 -6.14 -8.54
CA HIS A 318 5.19 -6.96 -9.45
C HIS A 318 4.98 -6.57 -10.92
N LEU A 319 3.72 -6.46 -11.36
CA LEU A 319 3.40 -6.09 -12.75
C LEU A 319 3.89 -4.69 -13.12
N LEU A 320 3.84 -3.75 -12.19
CA LEU A 320 4.30 -2.38 -12.41
C LEU A 320 5.82 -2.28 -12.44
N THR A 321 6.52 -2.95 -11.52
CA THR A 321 7.99 -2.93 -11.47
C THR A 321 8.62 -3.69 -12.62
N THR A 322 7.99 -4.78 -13.07
CA THR A 322 8.43 -5.53 -14.26
C THR A 322 8.24 -4.70 -15.55
N ALA A 323 7.18 -3.89 -15.62
CA ALA A 323 6.94 -3.01 -16.76
C ALA A 323 7.88 -1.78 -16.80
N HIS A 324 8.47 -1.41 -15.66
CA HIS A 324 9.32 -0.21 -15.51
C HIS A 324 10.59 -0.52 -14.71
N PRO A 325 11.47 -1.40 -15.21
CA PRO A 325 12.66 -1.83 -14.48
C PRO A 325 13.65 -0.70 -14.23
N GLU A 326 13.60 0.37 -15.03
CA GLU A 326 14.46 1.56 -14.94
C GLU A 326 14.11 2.50 -13.79
N ARG A 327 12.86 2.48 -13.28
CA ARG A 327 12.35 3.39 -12.25
C ARG A 327 11.38 2.75 -11.24
N PRO A 328 11.75 1.64 -10.61
CA PRO A 328 10.85 0.89 -9.73
C PRO A 328 10.38 1.71 -8.52
N SER A 329 11.23 2.55 -7.94
CA SER A 329 10.89 3.39 -6.79
C SER A 329 9.80 4.42 -7.10
N SER A 330 9.93 5.14 -8.22
CA SER A 330 8.93 6.12 -8.68
C SER A 330 7.59 5.46 -8.97
N VAL A 331 7.61 4.27 -9.59
CA VAL A 331 6.40 3.50 -9.92
C VAL A 331 5.68 3.03 -8.65
N ILE A 332 6.41 2.50 -7.68
CA ILE A 332 5.83 2.11 -6.38
C ILE A 332 5.31 3.35 -5.63
N GLY A 333 6.07 4.44 -5.60
CA GLY A 333 5.64 5.69 -4.97
C GLY A 333 4.33 6.21 -5.55
N GLY A 334 4.22 6.29 -6.87
CA GLY A 334 3.00 6.70 -7.56
C GLY A 334 1.82 5.74 -7.35
N TYR A 335 2.08 4.42 -7.28
CA TYR A 335 1.07 3.43 -6.94
C TYR A 335 0.53 3.64 -5.50
N MET A 336 1.41 4.01 -4.56
CA MET A 336 1.03 4.31 -3.18
C MET A 336 0.16 5.57 -3.03
N VAL A 337 0.14 6.46 -4.02
CA VAL A 337 -0.82 7.57 -4.08
C VAL A 337 -2.26 7.04 -4.15
N PHE A 338 -2.53 6.08 -5.03
CA PHE A 338 -3.84 5.44 -5.13
C PHE A 338 -4.21 4.66 -3.87
N TYR A 339 -3.23 3.98 -3.28
CA TYR A 339 -3.36 3.31 -1.98
C TYR A 339 -3.86 4.29 -0.90
N SER A 340 -3.16 5.41 -0.72
CA SER A 340 -3.48 6.38 0.33
C SER A 340 -4.85 7.04 0.11
N LEU A 341 -5.17 7.43 -1.13
CA LEU A 341 -6.46 8.01 -1.48
C LEU A 341 -7.60 7.03 -1.22
N GLY A 342 -7.43 5.76 -1.63
CA GLY A 342 -8.43 4.72 -1.37
C GLY A 342 -8.64 4.48 0.11
N SER A 343 -7.56 4.32 0.88
CA SER A 343 -7.62 4.10 2.33
C SER A 343 -8.31 5.26 3.05
N ALA A 344 -7.98 6.51 2.68
CA ALA A 344 -8.61 7.71 3.23
C ALA A 344 -10.12 7.76 2.91
N LEU A 345 -10.50 7.46 1.67
CA LEU A 345 -11.90 7.41 1.27
C LEU A 345 -12.67 6.34 2.06
N GLY A 346 -12.13 5.13 2.16
CA GLY A 346 -12.76 4.04 2.92
C GLY A 346 -12.96 4.38 4.39
N ALA A 347 -11.94 4.98 5.01
CA ALA A 347 -11.99 5.40 6.40
C ALA A 347 -13.04 6.50 6.66
N ALA A 348 -13.10 7.53 5.81
CA ALA A 348 -14.07 8.61 5.95
C ALA A 348 -15.50 8.15 5.65
N ALA A 349 -15.68 7.37 4.58
CA ALA A 349 -17.00 6.94 4.13
C ALA A 349 -17.65 5.94 5.10
N THR A 350 -16.87 4.99 5.66
CA THR A 350 -17.44 3.94 6.52
C THR A 350 -18.09 4.51 7.77
N THR A 351 -17.50 5.50 8.42
CA THR A 351 -18.04 6.10 9.65
C THR A 351 -19.34 6.86 9.39
N SER A 352 -19.42 7.62 8.28
CA SER A 352 -20.65 8.29 7.87
C SER A 352 -21.76 7.31 7.50
N VAL A 353 -21.44 6.24 6.78
CA VAL A 353 -22.42 5.22 6.39
C VAL A 353 -22.85 4.38 7.59
N PHE A 354 -21.94 4.10 8.52
CA PHE A 354 -22.26 3.34 9.74
C PHE A 354 -23.30 4.07 10.60
N THR A 355 -23.20 5.38 10.77
CA THR A 355 -24.16 6.16 11.58
C THR A 355 -25.57 6.17 11.01
N SER A 356 -25.74 6.05 9.69
CA SER A 356 -27.04 6.05 9.02
C SER A 356 -27.61 4.66 8.73
N HIS A 357 -26.76 3.67 8.47
CA HIS A 357 -27.16 2.33 8.00
C HIS A 357 -26.50 1.18 8.79
N GLY A 358 -25.81 1.48 9.89
CA GLY A 358 -25.11 0.49 10.71
C GLY A 358 -24.04 -0.30 9.96
N TRP A 359 -23.67 -1.45 10.53
CA TRP A 359 -22.64 -2.32 9.94
C TRP A 359 -23.02 -2.93 8.60
N ALA A 360 -24.32 -3.13 8.35
CA ALA A 360 -24.82 -3.61 7.05
C ALA A 360 -24.48 -2.60 5.93
N GLY A 361 -24.66 -1.30 6.17
CA GLY A 361 -24.28 -0.24 5.25
C GLY A 361 -22.78 -0.24 4.96
N SER A 362 -21.92 -0.31 6.00
CA SER A 362 -20.48 -0.41 5.85
C SER A 362 -20.05 -1.65 5.07
N SER A 363 -20.73 -2.78 5.29
CA SER A 363 -20.45 -4.03 4.56
C SER A 363 -20.78 -3.92 3.07
N ILE A 364 -21.91 -3.30 2.73
CA ILE A 364 -22.31 -3.03 1.34
C ILE A 364 -21.31 -2.06 0.68
N LEU A 365 -20.89 -1.02 1.39
CA LEU A 365 -19.89 -0.07 0.90
C LEU A 365 -18.57 -0.75 0.57
N GLY A 366 -18.06 -1.57 1.50
CA GLY A 366 -16.80 -2.31 1.30
C GLY A 366 -16.85 -3.33 0.16
N ALA A 367 -17.97 -4.07 0.06
CA ALA A 367 -18.23 -4.98 -1.07
C ALA A 367 -18.36 -4.21 -2.40
N GLY A 368 -18.98 -3.02 -2.38
CA GLY A 368 -19.09 -2.13 -3.53
C GLY A 368 -17.71 -1.69 -4.05
N PHE A 369 -16.81 -1.26 -3.17
CA PHE A 369 -15.43 -0.94 -3.55
C PHE A 369 -14.70 -2.16 -4.12
N ALA A 370 -14.83 -3.33 -3.49
CA ALA A 370 -14.23 -4.58 -3.99
C ALA A 370 -14.76 -4.94 -5.39
N THR A 371 -16.05 -4.73 -5.64
CA THR A 371 -16.69 -4.94 -6.94
C THR A 371 -16.16 -3.95 -7.98
N CYS A 372 -16.00 -2.67 -7.65
CA CYS A 372 -15.37 -1.68 -8.53
C CYS A 372 -13.94 -2.11 -8.91
N ALA A 373 -13.13 -2.59 -7.94
CA ALA A 373 -11.80 -3.11 -8.22
C ALA A 373 -11.83 -4.29 -9.22
N LEU A 374 -12.77 -5.21 -9.05
CA LEU A 374 -12.97 -6.35 -9.97
C LEU A 374 -13.39 -5.91 -11.37
N ILE A 375 -14.28 -4.92 -11.48
CA ILE A 375 -14.70 -4.34 -12.77
C ILE A 375 -13.52 -3.71 -13.50
N VAL A 376 -12.69 -2.91 -12.79
CA VAL A 376 -11.48 -2.31 -13.36
C VAL A 376 -10.50 -3.39 -13.84
N TRP A 377 -10.32 -4.45 -13.06
CA TRP A 377 -9.49 -5.59 -13.43
C TRP A 377 -10.02 -6.29 -14.70
N ALA A 378 -11.33 -6.60 -14.75
CA ALA A 378 -11.95 -7.31 -15.86
C ALA A 378 -11.91 -6.51 -17.17
N THR A 379 -12.18 -5.21 -17.11
CA THR A 379 -12.11 -4.32 -18.29
C THR A 379 -10.67 -4.16 -18.79
N GLY A 380 -9.70 -4.06 -17.87
CA GLY A 380 -8.28 -4.01 -18.21
C GLY A 380 -7.78 -5.30 -18.88
N ARG A 381 -8.27 -6.48 -18.45
CA ARG A 381 -7.93 -7.78 -19.04
C ARG A 381 -8.49 -7.93 -20.46
N ARG A 382 -9.78 -7.60 -20.68
CA ARG A 382 -10.43 -7.71 -22.00
C ARG A 382 -9.73 -6.86 -23.07
N ARG A 383 -9.28 -5.67 -22.69
CA ARG A 383 -8.57 -4.77 -23.61
C ARG A 383 -7.19 -5.30 -24.00
N ARG A 384 -6.46 -5.95 -23.08
CA ARG A 384 -5.15 -6.58 -23.36
C ARG A 384 -5.28 -7.75 -24.33
N SER A 385 -6.30 -8.61 -24.18
CA SER A 385 -6.58 -9.70 -25.09
C SER A 385 -6.81 -9.18 -26.51
N LYS A 386 -7.70 -8.21 -26.68
CA LYS A 386 -7.96 -7.62 -28.00
C LYS A 386 -6.71 -7.00 -28.65
N THR A 387 -5.84 -6.34 -27.89
CA THR A 387 -4.62 -5.74 -28.44
C THR A 387 -3.60 -6.81 -28.82
N ALA A 388 -3.52 -7.92 -28.08
CA ALA A 388 -2.68 -9.06 -28.41
C ALA A 388 -3.17 -9.78 -29.68
N ASP A 389 -4.48 -9.97 -29.80
CA ASP A 389 -5.10 -10.59 -31.00
C ASP A 389 -4.85 -9.75 -32.26
N VAL A 390 -5.04 -8.42 -32.18
CA VAL A 390 -4.77 -7.49 -33.30
C VAL A 390 -3.28 -7.51 -33.70
N ARG A 391 -2.37 -7.53 -32.72
CA ARG A 391 -0.92 -7.61 -33.01
C ARG A 391 -0.53 -8.96 -33.62
N SER A 392 -1.13 -10.05 -33.16
CA SER A 392 -0.92 -11.38 -33.73
C SER A 392 -1.41 -11.47 -35.17
N GLN A 393 -2.60 -10.92 -35.46
CA GLN A 393 -3.15 -10.86 -36.83
C GLN A 393 -2.29 -9.98 -37.74
N ALA A 394 -1.82 -8.81 -37.25
CA ALA A 394 -0.92 -7.95 -38.04
C ALA A 394 0.43 -8.63 -38.31
N ALA A 395 0.99 -9.35 -37.35
CA ALA A 395 2.24 -10.10 -37.53
C ALA A 395 2.09 -11.29 -38.50
N GLN A 396 0.92 -11.95 -38.50
CA GLN A 396 0.60 -13.00 -39.49
C GLN A 396 0.44 -12.42 -40.88
N ALA A 397 -0.29 -11.31 -41.02
CA ALA A 397 -0.45 -10.65 -42.33
C ALA A 397 0.92 -10.20 -42.92
N HIS A 398 1.82 -9.64 -42.10
CA HIS A 398 3.18 -9.29 -42.58
C HIS A 398 4.02 -10.52 -42.97
N ARG A 399 3.84 -11.66 -42.32
CA ARG A 399 4.50 -12.91 -42.76
C ARG A 399 3.99 -13.43 -44.05
N GLU A 400 2.65 -13.43 -44.25
CA GLU A 400 2.01 -13.87 -45.51
C GLU A 400 2.36 -12.96 -46.68
N GLU A 401 2.48 -11.63 -46.48
CA GLU A 401 2.99 -10.69 -47.49
C GLU A 401 4.45 -10.95 -47.83
N GLY A 402 5.30 -11.21 -46.85
CA GLY A 402 6.72 -11.55 -47.07
C GLY A 402 6.90 -12.85 -47.86
N GLU A 403 6.10 -13.89 -47.55
CA GLU A 403 6.10 -15.15 -48.29
C GLU A 403 5.61 -15.01 -49.75
N ARG A 404 4.59 -14.16 -49.99
CA ARG A 404 4.11 -13.87 -51.33
C ARG A 404 5.14 -13.09 -52.16
N GLN A 405 5.84 -12.16 -51.57
CA GLN A 405 6.93 -11.42 -52.24
C GLN A 405 8.16 -12.31 -52.52
N GLY A 406 8.47 -13.24 -51.61
CA GLY A 406 9.57 -14.23 -51.78
C GLY A 406 9.28 -15.20 -52.93
N THR A 407 8.04 -15.74 -53.00
CA THR A 407 7.63 -16.65 -54.09
C THR A 407 7.53 -15.93 -55.42
N GLY A 408 7.17 -14.64 -55.46
CA GLY A 408 7.17 -13.83 -56.70
C GLY A 408 8.59 -13.55 -57.23
N ALA A 409 9.55 -13.35 -56.33
CA ALA A 409 10.95 -13.14 -56.70
C ALA A 409 11.61 -14.42 -57.24
N ASP A 410 11.33 -15.59 -56.67
CA ASP A 410 11.83 -16.88 -57.14
C ASP A 410 11.21 -17.28 -58.49
N GLN A 411 9.92 -16.99 -58.73
CA GLN A 411 9.32 -17.18 -60.06
C GLN A 411 9.89 -16.23 -61.12
N ALA A 412 10.16 -14.99 -60.78
CA ALA A 412 10.79 -14.04 -61.72
C ALA A 412 12.25 -14.46 -62.04
N CYS A 413 12.99 -15.02 -61.09
CA CYS A 413 14.31 -15.52 -61.31
C CYS A 413 14.35 -16.78 -62.18
N GLN A 414 13.35 -17.70 -62.01
CA GLN A 414 13.20 -18.88 -62.87
C GLN A 414 12.79 -18.52 -64.30
N VAL A 415 11.93 -17.53 -64.51
CA VAL A 415 11.56 -17.05 -65.85
C VAL A 415 12.74 -16.35 -66.56
N ALA A 416 13.56 -15.61 -65.83
CA ALA A 416 14.76 -14.98 -66.41
C ALA A 416 15.79 -16.04 -66.83
N ALA A 417 16.01 -17.11 -66.03
CA ALA A 417 16.94 -18.18 -66.35
C ALA A 417 16.52 -19.03 -67.56
N THR A 418 15.23 -19.10 -67.88
CA THR A 418 14.72 -19.80 -69.10
C THR A 418 14.79 -18.97 -70.34
N CYS A 419 14.90 -17.65 -70.30
CA CYS A 419 15.10 -16.76 -71.45
C CYS A 419 16.55 -16.65 -71.95
N GLU A 420 17.55 -17.04 -71.15
CA GLU A 420 18.96 -17.04 -71.58
C GLU A 420 19.41 -18.30 -72.33
N ILE A 421 18.56 -19.33 -72.47
CA ILE A 421 18.89 -20.63 -73.14
C ILE A 421 18.15 -20.80 -74.50
N SER A 422 17.46 -19.79 -74.97
CA SER A 422 16.88 -19.74 -76.32
C SER A 422 17.59 -18.73 -77.17
#